data_6bae52418b1621005f3faba3d629acbd
#
_entry.id   6bae52418b1621005f3faba3d629acbd
#
_cell.length_a   1.000
_cell.length_b   1.000
_cell.length_c   1.000
_cell.angle_alpha   90.00
_cell.angle_beta   90.00
_cell.angle_gamma   90.00
#
_symmetry.space_group_name_H-M   'P 1'
#
loop_
_entity.id
_entity.type
_entity.pdbx_description
1 polymer ?
#
loop_
_entity_poly.entity_id
_entity_poly.type
_entity_poly.pdbx_seq_one_letter_code
_entity_poly.pdbx_strand_id
1 'polypeptide(L)'
;MKRTLCLLGALTLSLSLFGCEKIRARNEIKTANDAYEHEDYASALAHYTRARQIDPSFPDLDRLIGYSQIGLYVPDEKSPKNEAHADAAIAELSRYLRKRPDDRIARDALINMYLNANRTSQAIDYFRNYLNQHPADLDAVKSIATLYAKQGNFNESLNWYQKITLIDSKNPEAFYIFGVVCYEKVAKNPPADDNEKMAIIQKGKGALQHAIDMKPDYFESMAYLNLLWRQQAVFDAKTDPAKAQADVAQADQIRNRAIAIINAKKAAAKK
;
A
#
# COMPACT_ATOMS: atom_id res chain seq x y z
N MET A 1 -8.03 -39.37 52.15
CA MET A 1 -6.91 -38.41 52.03
C MET A 1 -5.82 -38.74 51.02
N LYS A 2 -5.59 -40.01 50.62
CA LYS A 2 -4.51 -40.35 49.63
C LYS A 2 -4.84 -40.07 48.16
N ARG A 3 -6.12 -39.95 47.72
CA ARG A 3 -6.51 -39.68 46.33
C ARG A 3 -6.46 -38.20 45.92
N THR A 4 -6.61 -37.26 46.88
CA THR A 4 -6.52 -35.84 46.66
C THR A 4 -5.08 -35.33 46.48
N LEU A 5 -4.10 -36.00 47.06
CA LEU A 5 -2.69 -35.61 46.96
C LEU A 5 -2.07 -35.92 45.56
N CYS A 6 -2.55 -36.99 44.89
CA CYS A 6 -2.09 -37.33 43.54
C CYS A 6 -2.61 -36.34 42.44
N LEU A 7 -3.81 -35.77 42.63
CA LEU A 7 -4.38 -34.81 41.69
C LEU A 7 -3.67 -33.44 41.71
N LEU A 8 -3.23 -32.99 42.90
CA LEU A 8 -2.46 -31.75 43.06
C LEU A 8 -1.04 -31.89 42.49
N GLY A 9 -0.39 -33.04 42.60
CA GLY A 9 0.94 -33.31 42.05
C GLY A 9 0.95 -33.34 40.51
N ALA A 10 -0.11 -33.86 39.90
CA ALA A 10 -0.25 -33.90 38.44
C ALA A 10 -0.50 -32.50 37.82
N LEU A 11 -1.24 -31.63 38.54
CA LEU A 11 -1.52 -30.29 38.07
C LEU A 11 -0.30 -29.35 38.15
N THR A 12 0.56 -29.50 39.14
CA THR A 12 1.80 -28.73 39.29
C THR A 12 2.88 -29.13 38.29
N LEU A 13 2.93 -30.43 37.91
CA LEU A 13 3.88 -30.92 36.92
C LEU A 13 3.54 -30.46 35.50
N SER A 14 2.26 -30.34 35.16
CA SER A 14 1.82 -29.83 33.85
C SER A 14 2.11 -28.34 33.69
N LEU A 15 1.95 -27.51 34.72
CA LEU A 15 2.28 -26.08 34.66
C LEU A 15 3.78 -25.81 34.48
N SER A 16 4.66 -26.65 35.02
CA SER A 16 6.11 -26.49 34.87
C SER A 16 6.61 -26.85 33.48
N LEU A 17 5.97 -27.79 32.78
CA LEU A 17 6.33 -28.14 31.39
C LEU A 17 6.00 -27.02 30.40
N PHE A 18 4.84 -26.37 30.52
CA PHE A 18 4.47 -25.22 29.68
C PHE A 18 5.38 -24.00 29.87
N GLY A 19 5.92 -23.79 31.07
CA GLY A 19 6.88 -22.72 31.34
C GLY A 19 8.23 -22.95 30.64
N CYS A 20 8.73 -24.17 30.63
CA CYS A 20 9.99 -24.55 29.98
C CYS A 20 9.90 -24.44 28.46
N GLU A 21 8.80 -24.84 27.86
CA GLU A 21 8.59 -24.72 26.41
C GLU A 21 8.59 -23.27 25.93
N LYS A 22 7.91 -22.37 26.63
CA LYS A 22 7.94 -20.93 26.32
C LYS A 22 9.34 -20.32 26.42
N ILE A 23 10.14 -20.74 27.38
CA ILE A 23 11.53 -20.29 27.52
C ILE A 23 12.37 -20.80 26.34
N ARG A 24 12.20 -22.06 25.96
CA ARG A 24 12.90 -22.65 24.80
C ARG A 24 12.53 -21.94 23.51
N ALA A 25 11.24 -21.70 23.26
CA ALA A 25 10.79 -20.95 22.08
C ALA A 25 11.40 -19.54 22.03
N ARG A 26 11.45 -18.83 23.16
CA ARG A 26 12.09 -17.49 23.24
C ARG A 26 13.59 -17.54 22.95
N ASN A 27 14.29 -18.57 23.40
CA ASN A 27 15.72 -18.73 23.10
C ASN A 27 15.94 -18.97 21.60
N GLU A 28 15.11 -19.81 20.97
CA GLU A 28 15.16 -20.00 19.52
C GLU A 28 14.92 -18.69 18.77
N ILE A 29 13.93 -17.89 19.20
CA ILE A 29 13.63 -16.58 18.59
C ILE A 29 14.79 -15.61 18.76
N LYS A 30 15.44 -15.59 19.94
CA LYS A 30 16.60 -14.72 20.17
C LYS A 30 17.75 -15.07 19.22
N THR A 31 18.05 -16.36 19.09
CA THR A 31 19.07 -16.85 18.15
C THR A 31 18.70 -16.54 16.70
N ALA A 32 17.41 -16.67 16.36
CA ALA A 32 16.92 -16.35 15.04
C ALA A 32 17.05 -14.84 14.72
N ASN A 33 16.72 -13.97 15.69
CA ASN A 33 16.88 -12.52 15.53
C ASN A 33 18.33 -12.14 15.28
N ASP A 34 19.25 -12.72 16.07
CA ASP A 34 20.69 -12.50 15.90
C ASP A 34 21.18 -12.94 14.51
N ALA A 35 20.77 -14.12 14.06
CA ALA A 35 21.06 -14.59 12.70
C ALA A 35 20.47 -13.67 11.62
N TYR A 36 19.23 -13.19 11.82
CA TYR A 36 18.57 -12.28 10.89
C TYR A 36 19.29 -10.92 10.79
N GLU A 37 19.74 -10.36 11.90
CA GLU A 37 20.50 -9.11 11.96
C GLU A 37 21.87 -9.23 11.23
N HIS A 38 22.43 -10.44 11.18
CA HIS A 38 23.64 -10.76 10.40
C HIS A 38 23.36 -11.23 8.97
N GLU A 39 22.11 -11.10 8.50
CA GLU A 39 21.67 -11.52 7.17
C GLU A 39 21.80 -13.04 6.90
N ASP A 40 22.03 -13.85 7.93
CA ASP A 40 21.94 -15.31 7.83
C ASP A 40 20.48 -15.77 7.88
N TYR A 41 19.77 -15.48 6.80
CA TYR A 41 18.34 -15.77 6.70
C TYR A 41 18.02 -17.26 6.74
N ALA A 42 18.96 -18.10 6.36
CA ALA A 42 18.78 -19.56 6.41
C ALA A 42 18.78 -20.06 7.86
N SER A 43 19.73 -19.61 8.67
CA SER A 43 19.79 -19.91 10.11
C SER A 43 18.58 -19.28 10.84
N ALA A 44 18.27 -18.03 10.55
CA ALA A 44 17.10 -17.34 11.11
C ALA A 44 15.80 -18.13 10.86
N LEU A 45 15.56 -18.54 9.62
CA LEU A 45 14.40 -19.34 9.22
C LEU A 45 14.34 -20.68 9.98
N ALA A 46 15.47 -21.39 10.12
CA ALA A 46 15.54 -22.65 10.85
C ALA A 46 15.16 -22.47 12.33
N HIS A 47 15.68 -21.44 12.98
CA HIS A 47 15.39 -21.13 14.39
C HIS A 47 13.95 -20.63 14.59
N TYR A 48 13.42 -19.74 13.75
CA TYR A 48 12.01 -19.31 13.84
C TYR A 48 11.05 -20.51 13.61
N THR A 49 11.39 -21.40 12.69
CA THR A 49 10.57 -22.61 12.44
C THR A 49 10.57 -23.53 13.66
N ARG A 50 11.72 -23.73 14.33
CA ARG A 50 11.79 -24.47 15.59
C ARG A 50 10.99 -23.80 16.70
N ALA A 51 11.09 -22.49 16.83
CA ALA A 51 10.29 -21.73 17.80
C ALA A 51 8.80 -21.96 17.59
N ARG A 52 8.32 -21.94 16.33
CA ARG A 52 6.91 -22.22 15.97
C ARG A 52 6.48 -23.65 16.28
N GLN A 53 7.38 -24.62 16.17
CA GLN A 53 7.10 -26.01 16.56
C GLN A 53 6.97 -26.16 18.07
N ILE A 54 7.75 -25.40 18.85
CA ILE A 54 7.72 -25.42 20.32
C ILE A 54 6.51 -24.63 20.86
N ASP A 55 6.30 -23.41 20.37
CA ASP A 55 5.19 -22.54 20.78
C ASP A 55 4.54 -21.88 19.53
N PRO A 56 3.52 -22.52 18.94
CA PRO A 56 2.81 -21.98 17.78
C PRO A 56 2.05 -20.67 18.08
N SER A 57 1.82 -20.37 19.37
CA SER A 57 1.09 -19.20 19.81
C SER A 57 1.95 -17.95 19.93
N PHE A 58 3.27 -18.06 19.75
CA PHE A 58 4.17 -16.93 19.87
C PHE A 58 3.82 -15.85 18.81
N PRO A 59 3.62 -14.62 19.23
CA PRO A 59 3.21 -13.56 18.31
C PRO A 59 4.28 -13.29 17.25
N ASP A 60 3.83 -12.87 16.08
CA ASP A 60 4.65 -12.39 14.96
C ASP A 60 5.54 -13.43 14.26
N LEU A 61 5.54 -14.73 14.66
CA LEU A 61 6.33 -15.76 14.00
C LEU A 61 6.02 -15.87 12.50
N ASP A 62 4.75 -15.72 12.11
CA ASP A 62 4.36 -15.75 10.70
C ASP A 62 5.09 -14.62 9.93
N ARG A 63 5.20 -13.43 10.51
CA ARG A 63 5.92 -12.30 9.91
C ARG A 63 7.42 -12.54 9.83
N LEU A 64 8.04 -13.00 10.93
CA LEU A 64 9.48 -13.23 11.02
C LEU A 64 9.94 -14.32 10.04
N ILE A 65 9.17 -15.40 9.93
CA ILE A 65 9.41 -16.45 8.94
C ILE A 65 9.23 -15.91 7.52
N GLY A 66 8.17 -15.13 7.28
CA GLY A 66 7.93 -14.49 5.99
C GLY A 66 9.10 -13.59 5.55
N TYR A 67 9.63 -12.78 6.45
CA TYR A 67 10.79 -11.91 6.16
C TYR A 67 12.07 -12.72 5.92
N SER A 68 12.30 -13.80 6.66
CA SER A 68 13.45 -14.68 6.41
C SER A 68 13.35 -15.34 5.02
N GLN A 69 12.15 -15.73 4.58
CA GLN A 69 11.92 -16.26 3.24
C GLN A 69 12.16 -15.19 2.15
N ILE A 70 11.77 -13.92 2.40
CA ILE A 70 12.11 -12.81 1.51
C ILE A 70 13.62 -12.63 1.39
N GLY A 71 14.36 -12.70 2.50
CA GLY A 71 15.83 -12.59 2.50
C GLY A 71 16.53 -13.72 1.74
N LEU A 72 15.89 -14.89 1.64
CA LEU A 72 16.40 -16.03 0.87
C LEU A 72 16.00 -15.99 -0.62
N TYR A 73 15.02 -15.19 -0.99
CA TYR A 73 14.55 -15.08 -2.36
C TYR A 73 15.51 -14.22 -3.19
N VAL A 74 15.91 -14.71 -4.35
CA VAL A 74 16.77 -14.00 -5.31
C VAL A 74 15.90 -13.57 -6.51
N PRO A 75 15.72 -12.26 -6.76
CA PRO A 75 14.97 -11.80 -7.92
C PRO A 75 15.51 -12.36 -9.23
N ASP A 76 14.62 -12.70 -10.16
CA ASP A 76 14.91 -13.24 -11.50
C ASP A 76 15.54 -14.66 -11.54
N GLU A 77 15.87 -15.27 -10.40
CA GLU A 77 16.31 -16.66 -10.33
C GLU A 77 15.10 -17.61 -10.45
N LYS A 78 15.10 -18.46 -11.50
CA LYS A 78 14.01 -19.39 -11.81
C LYS A 78 14.32 -20.83 -11.34
N SER A 79 14.73 -20.99 -10.09
CA SER A 79 14.89 -22.31 -9.51
C SER A 79 13.67 -22.74 -8.69
N PRO A 80 13.30 -24.03 -8.65
CA PRO A 80 12.20 -24.49 -7.79
C PRO A 80 12.38 -24.12 -6.32
N LYS A 81 13.63 -24.04 -5.84
CA LYS A 81 13.95 -23.64 -4.48
C LYS A 81 13.61 -22.15 -4.27
N ASN A 82 13.98 -21.30 -5.21
CA ASN A 82 13.72 -19.88 -5.13
C ASN A 82 12.20 -19.56 -5.22
N GLU A 83 11.48 -20.26 -6.10
CA GLU A 83 10.02 -20.17 -6.17
C GLU A 83 9.36 -20.62 -4.86
N ALA A 84 9.89 -21.66 -4.19
CA ALA A 84 9.40 -22.09 -2.90
C ALA A 84 9.62 -21.03 -1.80
N HIS A 85 10.71 -20.25 -1.84
CA HIS A 85 10.90 -19.10 -0.95
C HIS A 85 9.86 -18.02 -1.19
N ALA A 86 9.55 -17.70 -2.45
CA ALA A 86 8.48 -16.75 -2.78
C ALA A 86 7.11 -17.22 -2.28
N ASP A 87 6.74 -18.49 -2.54
CA ASP A 87 5.48 -19.09 -2.08
C ASP A 87 5.35 -19.04 -0.56
N ALA A 88 6.42 -19.43 0.14
CA ALA A 88 6.45 -19.44 1.60
C ALA A 88 6.33 -18.00 2.17
N ALA A 89 7.07 -17.04 1.62
CA ALA A 89 6.99 -15.63 2.04
C ALA A 89 5.57 -15.09 1.89
N ILE A 90 4.95 -15.30 0.74
CA ILE A 90 3.57 -14.88 0.45
C ILE A 90 2.58 -15.53 1.42
N ALA A 91 2.70 -16.84 1.65
CA ALA A 91 1.80 -17.58 2.54
C ALA A 91 1.90 -17.08 4.00
N GLU A 92 3.13 -16.92 4.50
CA GLU A 92 3.39 -16.50 5.89
C GLU A 92 2.92 -15.05 6.13
N LEU A 93 3.29 -14.10 5.25
CA LEU A 93 2.85 -12.71 5.37
C LEU A 93 1.33 -12.56 5.20
N SER A 94 0.72 -13.32 4.30
CA SER A 94 -0.74 -13.34 4.16
C SER A 94 -1.43 -13.88 5.43
N ARG A 95 -0.84 -14.89 6.10
CA ARG A 95 -1.33 -15.43 7.37
C ARG A 95 -1.20 -14.41 8.50
N TYR A 96 -0.08 -13.71 8.57
CA TYR A 96 0.16 -12.64 9.53
C TYR A 96 -0.85 -11.50 9.35
N LEU A 97 -1.02 -11.00 8.12
CA LEU A 97 -1.89 -9.87 7.82
C LEU A 97 -3.39 -10.16 8.04
N ARG A 98 -3.83 -11.43 8.01
CA ARG A 98 -5.20 -11.78 8.45
C ARG A 98 -5.43 -11.48 9.94
N LYS A 99 -4.38 -11.53 10.77
CA LYS A 99 -4.44 -11.24 12.22
C LYS A 99 -4.09 -9.78 12.54
N ARG A 100 -3.30 -9.14 11.69
CA ARG A 100 -2.78 -7.76 11.83
C ARG A 100 -2.92 -6.99 10.52
N PRO A 101 -4.16 -6.68 10.10
CA PRO A 101 -4.41 -6.05 8.80
C PRO A 101 -3.87 -4.62 8.70
N ASP A 102 -3.61 -3.97 9.81
CA ASP A 102 -3.09 -2.60 9.95
C ASP A 102 -1.57 -2.50 9.85
N ASP A 103 -0.83 -3.61 9.82
CA ASP A 103 0.63 -3.58 9.66
C ASP A 103 1.01 -3.25 8.20
N ARG A 104 1.26 -1.95 7.97
CA ARG A 104 1.64 -1.42 6.64
C ARG A 104 2.97 -1.98 6.17
N ILE A 105 3.95 -2.16 7.07
CA ILE A 105 5.28 -2.66 6.70
C ILE A 105 5.18 -4.09 6.17
N ALA A 106 4.43 -4.94 6.86
CA ALA A 106 4.20 -6.31 6.40
C ALA A 106 3.38 -6.35 5.09
N ARG A 107 2.42 -5.44 4.91
CA ARG A 107 1.63 -5.32 3.66
C ARG A 107 2.53 -4.91 2.49
N ASP A 108 3.38 -3.91 2.68
CA ASP A 108 4.32 -3.46 1.64
C ASP A 108 5.32 -4.57 1.28
N ALA A 109 5.80 -5.31 2.27
CA ALA A 109 6.67 -6.47 2.04
C ALA A 109 5.97 -7.56 1.22
N LEU A 110 4.69 -7.85 1.52
CA LEU A 110 3.87 -8.79 0.73
C LEU A 110 3.68 -8.32 -0.71
N ILE A 111 3.36 -7.04 -0.92
CA ILE A 111 3.21 -6.45 -2.26
C ILE A 111 4.53 -6.57 -3.03
N ASN A 112 5.64 -6.19 -2.41
CA ASN A 112 6.95 -6.26 -3.04
C ASN A 112 7.33 -7.71 -3.39
N MET A 113 7.01 -8.68 -2.52
CA MET A 113 7.25 -10.09 -2.81
C MET A 113 6.45 -10.57 -4.04
N TYR A 114 5.17 -10.22 -4.14
CA TYR A 114 4.37 -10.51 -5.33
C TYR A 114 4.96 -9.89 -6.60
N LEU A 115 5.42 -8.62 -6.51
CA LEU A 115 5.99 -7.91 -7.66
C LEU A 115 7.33 -8.53 -8.09
N ASN A 116 8.22 -8.82 -7.13
CA ASN A 116 9.53 -9.42 -7.41
C ASN A 116 9.38 -10.82 -8.00
N ALA A 117 8.36 -11.57 -7.59
CA ALA A 117 8.03 -12.88 -8.15
C ALA A 117 7.20 -12.80 -9.45
N ASN A 118 6.96 -11.60 -10.03
CA ASN A 118 6.12 -11.39 -11.21
C ASN A 118 4.68 -11.92 -11.07
N ARG A 119 4.11 -11.86 -9.84
CA ARG A 119 2.79 -12.40 -9.48
C ARG A 119 1.76 -11.30 -9.23
N THR A 120 1.82 -10.19 -9.97
CA THR A 120 0.98 -9.00 -9.73
C THR A 120 -0.53 -9.30 -9.78
N SER A 121 -0.97 -10.19 -10.69
CA SER A 121 -2.39 -10.60 -10.75
C SER A 121 -2.83 -11.31 -9.47
N GLN A 122 -2.00 -12.19 -8.91
CA GLN A 122 -2.31 -12.86 -7.66
C GLN A 122 -2.37 -11.88 -6.47
N ALA A 123 -1.54 -10.83 -6.47
CA ALA A 123 -1.63 -9.76 -5.49
C ALA A 123 -2.96 -9.01 -5.57
N ILE A 124 -3.42 -8.69 -6.78
CA ILE A 124 -4.71 -8.02 -6.99
C ILE A 124 -5.86 -8.91 -6.47
N ASP A 125 -5.84 -10.21 -6.79
CA ASP A 125 -6.86 -11.16 -6.33
C ASP A 125 -6.84 -11.30 -4.80
N TYR A 126 -5.66 -11.34 -4.18
CA TYR A 126 -5.52 -11.35 -2.73
C TYR A 126 -6.21 -10.14 -2.08
N PHE A 127 -5.90 -8.92 -2.55
CA PHE A 127 -6.49 -7.69 -1.99
C PHE A 127 -7.98 -7.55 -2.33
N ARG A 128 -8.43 -8.00 -3.49
CA ARG A 128 -9.87 -8.05 -3.82
C ARG A 128 -10.64 -8.96 -2.86
N ASN A 129 -10.12 -10.15 -2.60
CA ASN A 129 -10.72 -11.09 -1.65
C ASN A 129 -10.72 -10.53 -0.22
N TYR A 130 -9.65 -9.85 0.17
CA TYR A 130 -9.58 -9.15 1.46
C TYR A 130 -10.65 -8.06 1.58
N LEU A 131 -10.86 -7.26 0.53
CA LEU A 131 -11.88 -6.20 0.50
C LEU A 131 -13.33 -6.72 0.56
N ASN A 132 -13.61 -7.99 0.25
CA ASN A 132 -14.94 -8.57 0.45
C ASN A 132 -15.35 -8.58 1.94
N GLN A 133 -14.39 -8.69 2.85
CA GLN A 133 -14.60 -8.64 4.30
C GLN A 133 -14.31 -7.26 4.88
N HIS A 134 -13.51 -6.45 4.21
CA HIS A 134 -13.05 -5.12 4.66
C HIS A 134 -13.26 -4.06 3.56
N PRO A 135 -14.51 -3.79 3.12
CA PRO A 135 -14.78 -3.00 1.91
C PRO A 135 -14.33 -1.54 1.97
N ALA A 136 -14.09 -1.03 3.18
CA ALA A 136 -13.64 0.35 3.41
C ALA A 136 -12.14 0.46 3.77
N ASP A 137 -11.34 -0.62 3.65
CA ASP A 137 -9.90 -0.56 3.89
C ASP A 137 -9.21 0.21 2.76
N LEU A 138 -8.90 1.48 3.03
CA LEU A 138 -8.29 2.39 2.07
C LEU A 138 -6.90 1.93 1.62
N ASP A 139 -6.13 1.30 2.51
CA ASP A 139 -4.79 0.85 2.17
C ASP A 139 -4.83 -0.34 1.21
N ALA A 140 -5.80 -1.24 1.36
CA ALA A 140 -6.04 -2.33 0.41
C ALA A 140 -6.53 -1.80 -0.95
N VAL A 141 -7.42 -0.80 -0.96
CA VAL A 141 -7.86 -0.13 -2.20
C VAL A 141 -6.70 0.55 -2.92
N LYS A 142 -5.85 1.29 -2.20
CA LYS A 142 -4.63 1.91 -2.72
C LYS A 142 -3.65 0.88 -3.28
N SER A 143 -3.50 -0.25 -2.60
CA SER A 143 -2.64 -1.35 -3.05
C SER A 143 -3.07 -1.87 -4.41
N ILE A 144 -4.37 -2.13 -4.61
CA ILE A 144 -4.89 -2.58 -5.91
C ILE A 144 -4.68 -1.52 -6.99
N ALA A 145 -4.97 -0.24 -6.69
CA ALA A 145 -4.75 0.85 -7.63
C ALA A 145 -3.29 0.93 -8.10
N THR A 146 -2.35 0.82 -7.16
CA THR A 146 -0.90 0.82 -7.45
C THR A 146 -0.48 -0.40 -8.26
N LEU A 147 -1.00 -1.59 -7.94
CA LEU A 147 -0.70 -2.83 -8.66
C LEU A 147 -1.17 -2.75 -10.11
N TYR A 148 -2.37 -2.21 -10.37
CA TYR A 148 -2.83 -1.98 -11.74
C TYR A 148 -1.98 -0.96 -12.49
N ALA A 149 -1.54 0.13 -11.83
CA ALA A 149 -0.63 1.09 -12.44
C ALA A 149 0.70 0.43 -12.83
N LYS A 150 1.26 -0.44 -11.99
CA LYS A 150 2.49 -1.19 -12.27
C LYS A 150 2.33 -2.20 -13.41
N GLN A 151 1.13 -2.75 -13.61
CA GLN A 151 0.81 -3.58 -14.78
C GLN A 151 0.61 -2.78 -16.07
N GLY A 152 0.63 -1.44 -16.01
CA GLY A 152 0.27 -0.58 -17.14
C GLY A 152 -1.24 -0.50 -17.40
N ASN A 153 -2.05 -1.12 -16.56
CA ASN A 153 -3.52 -1.04 -16.66
C ASN A 153 -4.03 0.24 -15.95
N PHE A 154 -3.76 1.36 -16.61
CA PHE A 154 -4.05 2.67 -16.03
C PHE A 154 -5.55 2.97 -15.88
N ASN A 155 -6.41 2.37 -16.70
CA ASN A 155 -7.85 2.58 -16.58
C ASN A 155 -8.40 1.93 -15.30
N GLU A 156 -8.00 0.69 -15.02
CA GLU A 156 -8.36 0.06 -13.75
C GLU A 156 -7.74 0.79 -12.56
N SER A 157 -6.49 1.22 -12.65
CA SER A 157 -5.85 2.03 -11.62
C SER A 157 -6.67 3.29 -11.30
N LEU A 158 -7.12 4.03 -12.31
CA LEU A 158 -7.99 5.19 -12.14
C LEU A 158 -9.30 4.86 -11.44
N ASN A 159 -9.96 3.75 -11.83
CA ASN A 159 -11.20 3.31 -11.21
C ASN A 159 -11.02 3.02 -9.71
N TRP A 160 -9.91 2.39 -9.35
CA TRP A 160 -9.59 2.10 -7.95
C TRP A 160 -9.21 3.37 -7.16
N TYR A 161 -8.47 4.33 -7.74
CA TYR A 161 -8.23 5.62 -7.10
C TYR A 161 -9.53 6.44 -6.96
N GLN A 162 -10.45 6.39 -7.92
CA GLN A 162 -11.76 7.02 -7.78
C GLN A 162 -12.56 6.41 -6.63
N LYS A 163 -12.47 5.09 -6.39
CA LYS A 163 -13.11 4.43 -5.26
C LYS A 163 -12.66 4.99 -3.91
N ILE A 164 -11.40 5.43 -3.78
CA ILE A 164 -10.90 6.07 -2.56
C ILE A 164 -11.71 7.32 -2.23
N THR A 165 -12.06 8.14 -3.21
CA THR A 165 -12.86 9.36 -2.98
C THR A 165 -14.29 9.07 -2.50
N LEU A 166 -14.82 7.88 -2.81
CA LEU A 166 -16.13 7.45 -2.33
C LEU A 166 -16.09 6.95 -0.88
N ILE A 167 -15.00 6.27 -0.50
CA ILE A 167 -14.81 5.72 0.85
C ILE A 167 -14.43 6.85 1.83
N ASP A 168 -13.49 7.71 1.45
CA ASP A 168 -12.94 8.79 2.26
C ASP A 168 -13.41 10.17 1.73
N SER A 169 -14.73 10.30 1.59
CA SER A 169 -15.36 11.44 0.92
C SER A 169 -15.23 12.79 1.64
N LYS A 170 -14.74 12.79 2.88
CA LYS A 170 -14.51 14.00 3.68
C LYS A 170 -13.04 14.42 3.74
N ASN A 171 -12.16 13.69 3.08
CA ASN A 171 -10.72 13.95 3.10
C ASN A 171 -10.29 14.62 1.78
N PRO A 172 -9.86 15.90 1.79
CA PRO A 172 -9.39 16.57 0.60
C PRO A 172 -8.19 15.88 -0.07
N GLU A 173 -7.38 15.13 0.69
CA GLU A 173 -6.24 14.37 0.17
C GLU A 173 -6.68 13.26 -0.78
N ALA A 174 -7.81 12.60 -0.52
CA ALA A 174 -8.35 11.54 -1.39
C ALA A 174 -8.66 12.09 -2.80
N PHE A 175 -9.27 13.27 -2.86
CA PHE A 175 -9.60 13.96 -4.12
C PHE A 175 -8.34 14.50 -4.81
N TYR A 176 -7.40 15.05 -4.04
CA TYR A 176 -6.12 15.51 -4.56
C TYR A 176 -5.36 14.36 -5.25
N ILE A 177 -5.19 13.22 -4.57
CA ILE A 177 -4.49 12.05 -5.13
C ILE A 177 -5.18 11.58 -6.42
N PHE A 178 -6.50 11.48 -6.44
CA PHE A 178 -7.23 11.08 -7.64
C PHE A 178 -7.02 12.07 -8.79
N GLY A 179 -7.04 13.38 -8.51
CA GLY A 179 -6.76 14.42 -9.51
C GLY A 179 -5.34 14.35 -10.06
N VAL A 180 -4.34 14.07 -9.21
CA VAL A 180 -2.95 13.86 -9.63
C VAL A 180 -2.84 12.66 -10.56
N VAL A 181 -3.47 11.54 -10.23
CA VAL A 181 -3.46 10.33 -11.06
C VAL A 181 -4.13 10.56 -12.42
N CYS A 182 -5.23 11.35 -12.46
CA CYS A 182 -5.85 11.78 -13.70
C CYS A 182 -4.87 12.60 -14.57
N TYR A 183 -4.17 13.56 -13.96
CA TYR A 183 -3.15 14.34 -14.68
C TYR A 183 -2.02 13.46 -15.21
N GLU A 184 -1.48 12.56 -14.39
CA GLU A 184 -0.40 11.66 -14.80
C GLU A 184 -0.81 10.74 -15.95
N LYS A 185 -2.04 10.22 -15.92
CA LYS A 185 -2.59 9.43 -17.02
C LYS A 185 -2.60 10.24 -18.32
N VAL A 186 -3.13 11.47 -18.28
CA VAL A 186 -3.23 12.33 -19.45
C VAL A 186 -1.86 12.80 -19.98
N ALA A 187 -0.93 13.10 -19.06
CA ALA A 187 0.38 13.67 -19.43
C ALA A 187 1.40 12.61 -19.87
N LYS A 188 1.42 11.44 -19.20
CA LYS A 188 2.45 10.41 -19.42
C LYS A 188 1.97 9.26 -20.30
N ASN A 189 0.67 8.91 -20.21
CA ASN A 189 0.07 7.78 -20.92
C ASN A 189 -1.29 8.17 -21.50
N PRO A 190 -1.36 9.19 -22.38
CA PRO A 190 -2.63 9.70 -22.88
C PRO A 190 -3.41 8.59 -23.59
N PRO A 191 -4.75 8.54 -23.40
CA PRO A 191 -5.60 7.73 -24.25
C PRO A 191 -5.45 8.11 -25.72
N ALA A 192 -5.62 7.14 -26.61
CA ALA A 192 -5.66 7.39 -28.06
C ALA A 192 -6.96 8.11 -28.47
N ASP A 193 -8.06 7.85 -27.75
CA ASP A 193 -9.34 8.51 -27.95
C ASP A 193 -9.36 9.88 -27.23
N ASP A 194 -9.56 10.94 -28.00
CA ASP A 194 -9.67 12.30 -27.50
C ASP A 194 -10.86 12.50 -26.53
N ASN A 195 -11.96 11.77 -26.71
CA ASN A 195 -13.11 11.82 -25.80
C ASN A 195 -12.77 11.17 -24.44
N GLU A 196 -12.08 10.05 -24.44
CA GLU A 196 -11.59 9.39 -23.20
C GLU A 196 -10.61 10.31 -22.48
N LYS A 197 -9.67 10.92 -23.22
CA LYS A 197 -8.73 11.89 -22.67
C LYS A 197 -9.45 13.07 -22.00
N MET A 198 -10.45 13.66 -22.68
CA MET A 198 -11.23 14.76 -22.13
C MET A 198 -12.03 14.33 -20.89
N ALA A 199 -12.63 13.14 -20.91
CA ALA A 199 -13.35 12.63 -19.74
C ALA A 199 -12.45 12.49 -18.50
N ILE A 200 -11.19 12.04 -18.66
CA ILE A 200 -10.21 11.96 -17.59
C ILE A 200 -9.82 13.36 -17.09
N ILE A 201 -9.60 14.33 -18.01
CA ILE A 201 -9.32 15.73 -17.66
C ILE A 201 -10.45 16.30 -16.79
N GLN A 202 -11.71 16.10 -17.20
CA GLN A 202 -12.86 16.61 -16.44
C GLN A 202 -12.98 15.97 -15.05
N LYS A 203 -12.80 14.65 -14.96
CA LYS A 203 -12.78 13.94 -13.65
C LYS A 203 -11.69 14.50 -12.73
N GLY A 204 -10.47 14.67 -13.24
CA GLY A 204 -9.35 15.20 -12.47
C GLY A 204 -9.58 16.65 -12.02
N LYS A 205 -10.09 17.52 -12.92
CA LYS A 205 -10.44 18.90 -12.60
C LYS A 205 -11.51 18.97 -11.51
N GLY A 206 -12.57 18.17 -11.63
CA GLY A 206 -13.64 18.12 -10.64
C GLY A 206 -13.12 17.69 -9.25
N ALA A 207 -12.28 16.67 -9.21
CA ALA A 207 -11.69 16.19 -7.96
C ALA A 207 -10.77 17.23 -7.32
N LEU A 208 -9.85 17.83 -8.08
CA LEU A 208 -8.94 18.87 -7.57
C LEU A 208 -9.68 20.11 -7.08
N GLN A 209 -10.73 20.52 -7.79
CA GLN A 209 -11.58 21.63 -7.36
C GLN A 209 -12.30 21.28 -6.05
N HIS A 210 -12.85 20.06 -5.93
CA HIS A 210 -13.49 19.61 -4.69
C HIS A 210 -12.52 19.60 -3.51
N ALA A 211 -11.26 19.16 -3.73
CA ALA A 211 -10.22 19.24 -2.71
C ALA A 211 -9.94 20.69 -2.26
N ILE A 212 -9.96 21.66 -3.20
CA ILE A 212 -9.77 23.08 -2.92
C ILE A 212 -10.99 23.67 -2.18
N ASP A 213 -12.20 23.24 -2.53
CA ASP A 213 -13.43 23.69 -1.85
C ASP A 213 -13.45 23.25 -0.38
N MET A 214 -12.95 22.04 -0.11
CA MET A 214 -12.77 21.50 1.26
C MET A 214 -11.63 22.17 2.02
N LYS A 215 -10.54 22.53 1.32
CA LYS A 215 -9.33 23.14 1.88
C LYS A 215 -8.89 24.33 0.99
N PRO A 216 -9.39 25.56 1.25
CA PRO A 216 -9.19 26.71 0.35
C PRO A 216 -7.74 27.16 0.14
N ASP A 217 -6.81 26.72 0.99
CA ASP A 217 -5.38 27.00 0.89
C ASP A 217 -4.56 25.80 0.37
N TYR A 218 -5.22 24.83 -0.27
CA TYR A 218 -4.59 23.60 -0.80
C TYR A 218 -3.85 23.91 -2.11
N PHE A 219 -2.69 24.55 -2.01
CA PHE A 219 -1.93 25.03 -3.17
C PHE A 219 -1.40 23.88 -4.02
N GLU A 220 -1.13 22.68 -3.46
CA GLU A 220 -0.75 21.49 -4.22
C GLU A 220 -1.87 21.07 -5.19
N SER A 221 -3.13 21.09 -4.73
CA SER A 221 -4.28 20.79 -5.59
C SER A 221 -4.44 21.83 -6.69
N MET A 222 -4.24 23.12 -6.37
CA MET A 222 -4.26 24.21 -7.37
C MET A 222 -3.16 24.03 -8.41
N ALA A 223 -1.97 23.56 -8.02
CA ALA A 223 -0.87 23.31 -8.93
C ALA A 223 -1.24 22.27 -10.00
N TYR A 224 -1.88 21.17 -9.62
CA TYR A 224 -2.32 20.15 -10.59
C TYR A 224 -3.58 20.57 -11.36
N LEU A 225 -4.50 21.31 -10.73
CA LEU A 225 -5.68 21.82 -11.41
C LEU A 225 -5.31 22.75 -12.57
N ASN A 226 -4.34 23.67 -12.38
CA ASN A 226 -3.87 24.50 -13.50
C ASN A 226 -3.26 23.68 -14.62
N LEU A 227 -2.55 22.59 -14.32
CA LEU A 227 -1.98 21.72 -15.33
C LEU A 227 -3.05 21.00 -16.15
N LEU A 228 -4.14 20.53 -15.53
CA LEU A 228 -5.26 19.93 -16.24
C LEU A 228 -6.02 20.94 -17.11
N TRP A 229 -6.16 22.20 -16.66
CA TRP A 229 -6.70 23.27 -17.51
C TRP A 229 -5.84 23.50 -18.75
N ARG A 230 -4.51 23.46 -18.63
CA ARG A 230 -3.61 23.55 -19.78
C ARG A 230 -3.71 22.35 -20.70
N GLN A 231 -3.91 21.14 -20.18
CA GLN A 231 -4.17 19.95 -21.00
C GLN A 231 -5.49 20.09 -21.78
N GLN A 232 -6.52 20.66 -21.17
CA GLN A 232 -7.77 20.98 -21.87
C GLN A 232 -7.55 22.05 -22.95
N ALA A 233 -6.82 23.13 -22.68
CA ALA A 233 -6.53 24.18 -23.65
C ALA A 233 -5.83 23.63 -24.90
N VAL A 234 -4.88 22.68 -24.74
CA VAL A 234 -4.23 22.02 -25.89
C VAL A 234 -5.22 21.24 -26.73
N PHE A 235 -6.22 20.63 -26.10
CA PHE A 235 -7.28 19.92 -26.81
C PHE A 235 -8.20 20.90 -27.55
N ASP A 236 -8.72 21.92 -26.84
CA ASP A 236 -9.66 22.90 -27.39
C ASP A 236 -9.05 23.77 -28.50
N ALA A 237 -7.74 23.98 -28.47
CA ALA A 237 -7.03 24.72 -29.54
C ALA A 237 -7.18 24.10 -30.95
N LYS A 238 -7.53 22.82 -31.03
CA LYS A 238 -7.76 22.13 -32.32
C LYS A 238 -9.07 22.57 -33.00
N THR A 239 -10.08 22.96 -32.22
CA THR A 239 -11.43 23.21 -32.69
C THR A 239 -11.99 24.58 -32.30
N ASP A 240 -11.55 25.15 -31.17
CA ASP A 240 -12.02 26.43 -30.62
C ASP A 240 -10.85 27.19 -29.95
N PRO A 241 -10.08 27.98 -30.74
CA PRO A 241 -8.96 28.75 -30.19
C PRO A 241 -9.35 29.78 -29.12
N ALA A 242 -10.58 30.33 -29.17
CA ALA A 242 -11.05 31.29 -28.18
C ALA A 242 -11.29 30.60 -26.81
N LYS A 243 -11.87 29.41 -26.83
CA LYS A 243 -12.04 28.55 -25.64
C LYS A 243 -10.69 28.15 -25.05
N ALA A 244 -9.75 27.75 -25.90
CA ALA A 244 -8.38 27.42 -25.48
C ALA A 244 -7.70 28.59 -24.76
N GLN A 245 -7.86 29.81 -25.25
CA GLN A 245 -7.33 31.00 -24.59
C GLN A 245 -7.99 31.27 -23.24
N ALA A 246 -9.31 31.07 -23.12
CA ALA A 246 -10.02 31.16 -21.84
C ALA A 246 -9.53 30.12 -20.83
N ASP A 247 -9.30 28.89 -21.27
CA ASP A 247 -8.75 27.79 -20.43
C ASP A 247 -7.35 28.13 -19.89
N VAL A 248 -6.48 28.72 -20.75
CA VAL A 248 -5.15 29.19 -20.31
C VAL A 248 -5.27 30.31 -19.28
N ALA A 249 -6.18 31.27 -19.50
CA ALA A 249 -6.42 32.35 -18.53
C ALA A 249 -6.88 31.80 -17.17
N GLN A 250 -7.77 30.80 -17.18
CA GLN A 250 -8.21 30.12 -15.96
C GLN A 250 -7.05 29.39 -15.27
N ALA A 251 -6.22 28.69 -16.03
CA ALA A 251 -5.02 28.02 -15.50
C ALA A 251 -4.08 29.03 -14.82
N ASP A 252 -3.85 30.20 -15.43
CA ASP A 252 -2.98 31.25 -14.90
C ASP A 252 -3.55 31.87 -13.61
N GLN A 253 -4.85 32.08 -13.53
CA GLN A 253 -5.50 32.55 -12.32
C GLN A 253 -5.30 31.60 -11.15
N ILE A 254 -5.50 30.30 -11.38
CA ILE A 254 -5.32 29.25 -10.35
C ILE A 254 -3.86 29.19 -9.91
N ARG A 255 -2.92 29.19 -10.85
CA ARG A 255 -1.48 29.19 -10.56
C ARG A 255 -1.09 30.40 -9.71
N ASN A 256 -1.54 31.60 -10.06
CA ASN A 256 -1.20 32.83 -9.34
C ASN A 256 -1.75 32.81 -7.92
N ARG A 257 -2.96 32.24 -7.70
CA ARG A 257 -3.52 32.00 -6.36
C ARG A 257 -2.64 31.04 -5.56
N ALA A 258 -2.19 29.94 -6.14
CA ALA A 258 -1.29 28.99 -5.47
C ALA A 258 0.03 29.64 -5.04
N ILE A 259 0.65 30.44 -5.93
CA ILE A 259 1.89 31.19 -5.66
C ILE A 259 1.68 32.19 -4.51
N ALA A 260 0.57 32.91 -4.48
CA ALA A 260 0.25 33.87 -3.42
C ALA A 260 0.16 33.17 -2.06
N ILE A 261 -0.50 32.00 -1.98
CA ILE A 261 -0.59 31.19 -0.76
C ILE A 261 0.79 30.71 -0.30
N ILE A 262 1.61 30.19 -1.22
CA ILE A 262 2.99 29.74 -0.91
C ILE A 262 3.82 30.88 -0.34
N ASN A 263 3.75 32.07 -0.94
CA ASN A 263 4.50 33.25 -0.50
C ASN A 263 4.03 33.72 0.89
N ALA A 264 2.72 33.72 1.13
CA ALA A 264 2.16 34.04 2.44
C ALA A 264 2.63 33.06 3.54
N LYS A 265 2.62 31.75 3.26
CA LYS A 265 3.13 30.73 4.19
C LYS A 265 4.63 30.89 4.48
N LYS A 266 5.44 31.18 3.45
CA LYS A 266 6.88 31.46 3.63
C LYS A 266 7.14 32.71 4.46
N ALA A 267 6.35 33.76 4.30
CA ALA A 267 6.49 34.99 5.08
C ALA A 267 6.08 34.75 6.55
N ALA A 268 5.05 33.95 6.81
CA ALA A 268 4.64 33.59 8.17
C ALA A 268 5.67 32.72 8.90
N ALA A 269 6.34 31.81 8.20
CA ALA A 269 7.38 30.92 8.77
C ALA A 269 8.71 31.64 9.10
N LYS A 270 8.91 32.89 8.66
CA LYS A 270 10.10 33.71 8.94
C LYS A 270 9.92 34.65 10.15
N LYS A 271 8.74 34.72 10.71
CA LYS A 271 8.37 35.44 11.93
C LYS A 271 8.40 34.54 13.15
#